data_3d1de486cb1670e4d63ba65caec7df1c
#
_entry.id   3d1de486cb1670e4d63ba65caec7df1c
#
_cell.length_a   1.000
_cell.length_b   1.000
_cell.length_c   1.000
_cell.angle_alpha   90.00
_cell.angle_beta   90.00
_cell.angle_gamma   90.00
#
_symmetry.space_group_name_H-M   'P 1'
#
loop_
_entity.id
_entity.type
_entity.pdbx_description
1 polymer ?
#
loop_
_entity_poly.entity_id
_entity_poly.type
_entity_poly.pdbx_seq_one_letter_code
_entity_poly.pdbx_strand_id
1 'polypeptide(L)'
;DGYKANPDYALSVAKAAYDAGARWVVLCDTNGGTLPHEIQHIVGEVIKLIPGNHLGIHAHDDTGQAVANSLAAVRAGVRQIQGTLNGLGERCGNANLASIIPTLKLKSEFSQQFSTSVSDEALKKLTQVSRGLDEILNRSPNRHAPYVGASAFATKAGIHASAVMKDPQTYEHVAPE
;
A
#
# COMPACT_ATOMS: atom_id res chain seq x y z
N ASP A 1 4.31 -16.76 -2.46
CA ASP A 1 5.02 -17.69 -3.37
C ASP A 1 4.68 -19.16 -3.09
N GLY A 2 4.71 -19.61 -1.82
CA GLY A 2 4.38 -21.00 -1.46
C GLY A 2 3.00 -21.44 -1.94
N TYR A 3 2.01 -20.56 -1.89
CA TYR A 3 0.66 -20.82 -2.41
C TYR A 3 0.68 -21.14 -3.92
N LYS A 4 1.44 -20.39 -4.71
CA LYS A 4 1.55 -20.65 -6.16
C LYS A 4 2.20 -21.99 -6.48
N ALA A 5 3.13 -22.44 -5.63
CA ALA A 5 3.82 -23.72 -5.81
C ALA A 5 2.94 -24.91 -5.37
N ASN A 6 2.24 -24.78 -4.25
CA ASN A 6 1.36 -25.81 -3.69
C ASN A 6 0.27 -25.17 -2.82
N PRO A 7 -0.90 -24.85 -3.40
CA PRO A 7 -1.99 -24.17 -2.70
C PRO A 7 -2.47 -24.90 -1.44
N ASP A 8 -2.70 -26.22 -1.54
CA ASP A 8 -3.26 -27.03 -0.44
C ASP A 8 -2.30 -27.05 0.77
N TYR A 9 -1.01 -27.24 0.49
CA TYR A 9 0.01 -27.22 1.54
C TYR A 9 0.14 -25.83 2.17
N ALA A 10 0.16 -24.77 1.36
CA ALA A 10 0.25 -23.40 1.86
C ALA A 10 -0.94 -23.03 2.74
N LEU A 11 -2.17 -23.42 2.35
CA LEU A 11 -3.38 -23.21 3.15
C LEU A 11 -3.32 -23.99 4.45
N SER A 12 -2.87 -25.24 4.43
CA SER A 12 -2.75 -26.06 5.64
C SER A 12 -1.72 -25.49 6.63
N VAL A 13 -0.57 -25.00 6.15
CA VAL A 13 0.45 -24.35 6.99
C VAL A 13 -0.08 -23.04 7.60
N ALA A 14 -0.73 -22.20 6.79
CA ALA A 14 -1.32 -20.96 7.27
C ALA A 14 -2.38 -21.23 8.37
N LYS A 15 -3.25 -22.22 8.14
CA LYS A 15 -4.28 -22.62 9.12
C LYS A 15 -3.64 -23.17 10.39
N ALA A 16 -2.63 -24.02 10.31
CA ALA A 16 -1.93 -24.57 11.46
C ALA A 16 -1.26 -23.47 12.30
N ALA A 17 -0.65 -22.47 11.65
CA ALA A 17 -0.08 -21.32 12.35
C ALA A 17 -1.15 -20.51 13.10
N TYR A 18 -2.29 -20.27 12.48
CA TYR A 18 -3.41 -19.59 13.10
C TYR A 18 -3.97 -20.37 14.29
N ASP A 19 -4.20 -21.68 14.12
CA ASP A 19 -4.73 -22.56 15.19
C ASP A 19 -3.76 -22.69 16.38
N ALA A 20 -2.45 -22.59 16.11
CA ALA A 20 -1.43 -22.54 17.15
C ALA A 20 -1.35 -21.20 17.91
N GLY A 21 -2.19 -20.21 17.54
CA GLY A 21 -2.32 -18.93 18.25
C GLY A 21 -1.54 -17.77 17.62
N ALA A 22 -1.09 -17.88 16.38
CA ALA A 22 -0.47 -16.74 15.68
C ALA A 22 -1.45 -15.56 15.63
N ARG A 23 -1.03 -14.40 16.15
CA ARG A 23 -1.85 -13.17 16.12
C ARG A 23 -2.08 -12.70 14.69
N TRP A 24 -1.03 -12.79 13.85
CA TRP A 24 -1.06 -12.43 12.44
C TRP A 24 -0.47 -13.54 11.59
N VAL A 25 -1.17 -13.92 10.54
CA VAL A 25 -0.66 -14.74 9.45
C VAL A 25 -0.47 -13.81 8.25
N VAL A 26 0.78 -13.59 7.85
CA VAL A 26 1.14 -12.62 6.83
C VAL A 26 1.45 -13.34 5.53
N LEU A 27 0.72 -12.99 4.47
CA LEU A 27 0.96 -13.47 3.12
C LEU A 27 2.07 -12.64 2.49
N CYS A 28 3.17 -13.32 2.08
CA CYS A 28 4.33 -12.64 1.52
C CYS A 28 4.42 -12.87 0.01
N ASP A 29 4.36 -11.78 -0.78
CA ASP A 29 4.76 -11.77 -2.17
C ASP A 29 6.27 -11.43 -2.25
N THR A 30 7.09 -12.44 -1.91
CA THR A 30 8.54 -12.26 -1.71
C THR A 30 9.27 -11.99 -3.03
N ASN A 31 8.82 -12.59 -4.14
CA ASN A 31 9.41 -12.34 -5.45
C ASN A 31 8.87 -11.08 -6.15
N GLY A 32 7.81 -10.46 -5.61
CA GLY A 32 7.23 -9.24 -6.14
C GLY A 32 6.57 -9.35 -7.51
N GLY A 33 6.30 -10.58 -7.95
CA GLY A 33 5.75 -10.86 -9.29
C GLY A 33 4.24 -11.13 -9.33
N THR A 34 3.55 -11.08 -8.20
CA THR A 34 2.11 -11.33 -8.13
C THR A 34 1.33 -10.10 -8.59
N LEU A 35 0.26 -10.31 -9.33
CA LEU A 35 -0.62 -9.24 -9.81
C LEU A 35 -1.82 -9.04 -8.88
N PRO A 36 -2.47 -7.85 -8.86
CA PRO A 36 -3.54 -7.53 -7.91
C PRO A 36 -4.72 -8.51 -7.92
N HIS A 37 -5.13 -9.01 -9.08
CA HIS A 37 -6.22 -9.99 -9.18
C HIS A 37 -5.83 -11.36 -8.60
N GLU A 38 -4.56 -11.75 -8.72
CA GLU A 38 -4.04 -12.97 -8.10
C GLU A 38 -4.02 -12.84 -6.57
N ILE A 39 -3.60 -11.68 -6.05
CA ILE A 39 -3.66 -11.37 -4.60
C ILE A 39 -5.10 -11.48 -4.10
N GLN A 40 -6.07 -10.89 -4.80
CA GLN A 40 -7.48 -11.00 -4.42
C GLN A 40 -7.95 -12.45 -4.35
N HIS A 41 -7.59 -13.26 -5.35
CA HIS A 41 -7.92 -14.67 -5.37
C HIS A 41 -7.29 -15.41 -4.19
N ILE A 42 -5.99 -15.28 -3.99
CA ILE A 42 -5.26 -15.96 -2.90
C ILE A 42 -5.82 -15.58 -1.53
N VAL A 43 -6.02 -14.29 -1.28
CA VAL A 43 -6.62 -13.81 -0.03
C VAL A 43 -8.03 -14.36 0.14
N GLY A 44 -8.83 -14.41 -0.94
CA GLY A 44 -10.16 -14.97 -0.95
C GLY A 44 -10.21 -16.45 -0.54
N GLU A 45 -9.18 -17.23 -0.87
CA GLU A 45 -9.08 -18.61 -0.41
C GLU A 45 -8.64 -18.68 1.06
N VAL A 46 -7.66 -17.90 1.47
CA VAL A 46 -7.14 -17.92 2.85
C VAL A 46 -8.18 -17.42 3.85
N ILE A 47 -9.01 -16.44 3.49
CA ILE A 47 -10.02 -15.86 4.41
C ILE A 47 -11.14 -16.84 4.74
N LYS A 48 -11.34 -17.88 3.96
CA LYS A 48 -12.27 -18.97 4.29
C LYS A 48 -11.80 -19.80 5.50
N LEU A 49 -10.51 -19.74 5.80
CA LEU A 49 -9.87 -20.51 6.88
C LEU A 49 -9.42 -19.63 8.06
N ILE A 50 -9.05 -18.39 7.81
CA ILE A 50 -8.47 -17.46 8.79
C ILE A 50 -9.19 -16.13 8.68
N PRO A 51 -9.81 -15.62 9.77
CA PRO A 51 -10.49 -14.32 9.74
C PRO A 51 -9.55 -13.18 9.33
N GLY A 52 -10.06 -12.24 8.52
CA GLY A 52 -9.26 -11.14 7.96
C GLY A 52 -8.56 -10.25 8.97
N ASN A 53 -9.12 -10.12 10.19
CA ASN A 53 -8.49 -9.40 11.31
C ASN A 53 -7.28 -10.14 11.93
N HIS A 54 -6.92 -11.29 11.39
CA HIS A 54 -5.70 -12.04 11.66
C HIS A 54 -4.80 -12.19 10.43
N LEU A 55 -5.17 -11.56 9.30
CA LEU A 55 -4.42 -11.65 8.05
C LEU A 55 -3.67 -10.36 7.75
N GLY A 56 -2.42 -10.52 7.30
CA GLY A 56 -1.56 -9.46 6.78
C GLY A 56 -1.09 -9.73 5.36
N ILE A 57 -0.57 -8.68 4.73
CA ILE A 57 0.11 -8.72 3.43
C ILE A 57 1.48 -8.03 3.52
N HIS A 58 2.48 -8.64 2.91
CA HIS A 58 3.82 -8.10 2.73
C HIS A 58 4.20 -8.27 1.27
N ALA A 59 4.23 -7.18 0.51
CA ALA A 59 4.48 -7.21 -0.94
C ALA A 59 5.78 -6.50 -1.30
N HIS A 60 6.60 -7.17 -2.15
CA HIS A 60 7.73 -6.55 -2.84
C HIS A 60 7.30 -5.90 -4.15
N ASP A 61 8.13 -4.98 -4.67
CA ASP A 61 7.75 -4.05 -5.74
C ASP A 61 8.44 -4.34 -7.09
N ASP A 62 8.86 -5.57 -7.31
CA ASP A 62 9.63 -5.97 -8.49
C ASP A 62 8.90 -5.73 -9.82
N THR A 63 7.58 -5.78 -9.81
CA THR A 63 6.72 -5.42 -10.95
C THR A 63 6.07 -4.03 -10.82
N GLY A 64 6.42 -3.24 -9.81
CA GLY A 64 5.78 -1.95 -9.53
C GLY A 64 4.34 -2.09 -9.00
N GLN A 65 3.97 -3.25 -8.45
CA GLN A 65 2.59 -3.56 -8.04
C GLN A 65 2.40 -3.65 -6.51
N ALA A 66 3.45 -3.45 -5.70
CA ALA A 66 3.36 -3.69 -4.26
C ALA A 66 2.27 -2.87 -3.56
N VAL A 67 2.10 -1.60 -3.93
CA VAL A 67 1.02 -0.75 -3.41
C VAL A 67 -0.35 -1.27 -3.89
N ALA A 68 -0.50 -1.56 -5.17
CA ALA A 68 -1.75 -2.08 -5.74
C ALA A 68 -2.12 -3.44 -5.13
N ASN A 69 -1.14 -4.32 -4.94
CA ASN A 69 -1.31 -5.62 -4.30
C ASN A 69 -1.76 -5.48 -2.83
N SER A 70 -1.17 -4.55 -2.09
CA SER A 70 -1.55 -4.28 -0.71
C SER A 70 -3.00 -3.77 -0.61
N LEU A 71 -3.41 -2.87 -1.48
CA LEU A 71 -4.79 -2.36 -1.53
C LEU A 71 -5.78 -3.45 -1.99
N ALA A 72 -5.40 -4.29 -2.95
CA ALA A 72 -6.20 -5.45 -3.38
C ALA A 72 -6.42 -6.44 -2.23
N ALA A 73 -5.39 -6.69 -1.41
CA ALA A 73 -5.48 -7.52 -0.22
C ALA A 73 -6.45 -6.95 0.83
N VAL A 74 -6.43 -5.63 1.05
CA VAL A 74 -7.39 -4.96 1.96
C VAL A 74 -8.82 -5.12 1.46
N ARG A 75 -9.08 -4.93 0.17
CA ARG A 75 -10.40 -5.17 -0.44
C ARG A 75 -10.88 -6.60 -0.22
N ALA A 76 -9.96 -7.56 -0.34
CA ALA A 76 -10.24 -8.98 -0.15
C ALA A 76 -10.41 -9.40 1.33
N GLY A 77 -10.09 -8.51 2.30
CA GLY A 77 -10.37 -8.75 3.71
C GLY A 77 -9.17 -8.71 4.66
N VAL A 78 -7.96 -8.54 4.17
CA VAL A 78 -6.74 -8.34 5.00
C VAL A 78 -6.86 -7.07 5.84
N ARG A 79 -6.35 -7.11 7.09
CA ARG A 79 -6.40 -5.98 8.03
C ARG A 79 -5.03 -5.53 8.54
N GLN A 80 -3.95 -6.10 8.05
CA GLN A 80 -2.59 -5.63 8.30
C GLN A 80 -1.83 -5.49 6.98
N ILE A 81 -1.19 -4.35 6.77
CA ILE A 81 -0.24 -4.13 5.69
C ILE A 81 1.14 -3.95 6.30
N GLN A 82 2.10 -4.70 5.80
CA GLN A 82 3.51 -4.47 6.05
C GLN A 82 4.12 -3.80 4.82
N GLY A 83 4.75 -2.67 5.04
CA GLY A 83 5.40 -1.88 4.01
C GLY A 83 6.54 -1.08 4.61
N THR A 84 7.20 -0.28 3.80
CA THR A 84 8.32 0.55 4.22
C THR A 84 8.13 2.01 3.83
N LEU A 85 8.68 2.91 4.61
CA LEU A 85 8.67 4.33 4.24
C LEU A 85 9.51 4.53 2.97
N ASN A 86 8.98 5.29 2.02
CA ASN A 86 9.56 5.52 0.68
C ASN A 86 9.79 4.23 -0.14
N GLY A 87 9.16 3.12 0.23
CA GLY A 87 9.29 1.86 -0.50
C GLY A 87 10.66 1.18 -0.37
N LEU A 88 11.46 1.55 0.64
CA LEU A 88 12.78 0.98 0.82
C LEU A 88 12.72 -0.54 1.01
N GLY A 89 13.70 -1.26 0.45
CA GLY A 89 13.80 -2.70 0.59
C GLY A 89 14.76 -3.33 -0.40
N GLU A 90 14.82 -4.65 -0.39
CA GLU A 90 15.63 -5.41 -1.34
C GLU A 90 15.14 -5.22 -2.78
N ARG A 91 16.04 -5.34 -3.72
CA ARG A 91 15.80 -5.25 -5.17
C ARG A 91 15.09 -3.94 -5.54
N CYS A 92 13.81 -4.02 -5.92
CA CYS A 92 12.98 -2.86 -6.28
C CYS A 92 12.24 -2.23 -5.09
N GLY A 93 12.38 -2.81 -3.89
CA GLY A 93 11.78 -2.33 -2.66
C GLY A 93 10.50 -3.05 -2.24
N ASN A 94 9.77 -2.44 -1.32
CA ASN A 94 8.55 -2.94 -0.71
C ASN A 94 7.38 -1.99 -0.98
N ALA A 95 6.20 -2.40 -0.57
CA ALA A 95 5.01 -1.55 -0.60
C ALA A 95 5.27 -0.21 0.10
N ASN A 96 5.13 0.89 -0.63
CA ASN A 96 5.46 2.23 -0.14
C ASN A 96 4.36 2.77 0.78
N LEU A 97 4.67 2.90 2.08
CA LEU A 97 3.75 3.46 3.07
C LEU A 97 3.40 4.92 2.81
N ALA A 98 4.29 5.70 2.17
CA ALA A 98 3.99 7.07 1.77
C ALA A 98 2.92 7.17 0.67
N SER A 99 2.61 6.07 -0.02
CA SER A 99 1.49 5.97 -0.96
C SER A 99 0.27 5.28 -0.34
N ILE A 100 0.48 4.22 0.45
CA ILE A 100 -0.60 3.42 1.05
C ILE A 100 -1.39 4.22 2.08
N ILE A 101 -0.71 4.88 3.02
CA ILE A 101 -1.36 5.60 4.13
C ILE A 101 -2.31 6.69 3.61
N PRO A 102 -1.87 7.63 2.75
CA PRO A 102 -2.78 8.64 2.23
C PRO A 102 -3.89 8.04 1.36
N THR A 103 -3.63 6.97 0.60
CA THR A 103 -4.68 6.30 -0.17
C THR A 103 -5.78 5.74 0.73
N LEU A 104 -5.42 5.05 1.81
CA LEU A 104 -6.40 4.50 2.76
C LEU A 104 -7.20 5.61 3.47
N LYS A 105 -6.58 6.75 3.74
CA LYS A 105 -7.24 7.86 4.45
C LYS A 105 -8.07 8.77 3.56
N LEU A 106 -7.65 9.01 2.32
CA LEU A 106 -8.22 10.07 1.47
C LEU A 106 -9.15 9.53 0.38
N LYS A 107 -9.05 8.24 0.02
CA LYS A 107 -9.95 7.64 -0.97
C LYS A 107 -11.19 7.08 -0.29
N SER A 108 -12.36 7.56 -0.70
CA SER A 108 -13.66 7.25 -0.08
C SER A 108 -13.95 5.76 0.00
N GLU A 109 -13.51 4.98 -0.99
CA GLU A 109 -13.61 3.53 -0.99
C GLU A 109 -13.02 2.89 0.29
N PHE A 110 -11.91 3.44 0.80
CA PHE A 110 -11.24 2.93 1.99
C PHE A 110 -11.65 3.70 3.25
N SER A 111 -11.63 5.03 3.20
CA SER A 111 -11.85 5.87 4.39
C SER A 111 -13.26 5.74 4.98
N GLN A 112 -14.26 5.36 4.18
CA GLN A 112 -15.62 5.09 4.67
C GLN A 112 -15.77 3.72 5.32
N GLN A 113 -14.87 2.78 5.07
CA GLN A 113 -14.97 1.41 5.55
C GLN A 113 -13.92 1.05 6.60
N PHE A 114 -12.79 1.75 6.60
CA PHE A 114 -11.65 1.43 7.45
C PHE A 114 -11.13 2.65 8.19
N SER A 115 -10.59 2.43 9.38
CA SER A 115 -9.82 3.43 10.12
C SER A 115 -8.36 2.98 10.24
N THR A 116 -7.48 3.94 10.32
CA THR A 116 -6.06 3.73 10.62
C THR A 116 -5.71 4.49 11.90
N SER A 117 -4.61 4.11 12.56
CA SER A 117 -4.10 4.84 13.73
C SER A 117 -3.41 6.17 13.36
N VAL A 118 -3.30 6.50 12.08
CA VAL A 118 -2.70 7.75 11.62
C VAL A 118 -3.75 8.86 11.70
N SER A 119 -3.53 9.89 12.54
CA SER A 119 -4.39 11.07 12.62
C SER A 119 -4.22 11.97 11.39
N ASP A 120 -5.16 12.90 11.19
CA ASP A 120 -5.05 13.86 10.07
C ASP A 120 -3.86 14.81 10.24
N GLU A 121 -3.56 15.20 11.49
CA GLU A 121 -2.37 15.99 11.81
C GLU A 121 -1.07 15.21 11.54
N ALA A 122 -1.05 13.91 11.78
CA ALA A 122 0.08 13.06 11.44
C ALA A 122 0.22 12.90 9.92
N LEU A 123 -0.90 12.78 9.21
CA LEU A 123 -0.89 12.68 7.74
C LEU A 123 -0.27 13.93 7.09
N LYS A 124 -0.57 15.13 7.60
CA LYS A 124 0.02 16.39 7.11
C LYS A 124 1.55 16.44 7.23
N LYS A 125 2.15 15.62 8.10
CA LYS A 125 3.60 15.51 8.27
C LYS A 125 4.26 14.49 7.31
N LEU A 126 3.49 13.79 6.50
CA LEU A 126 3.99 12.67 5.69
C LEU A 126 5.14 13.10 4.75
N THR A 127 5.01 14.24 4.09
CA THR A 127 6.06 14.79 3.22
C THR A 127 7.34 15.09 4.00
N GLN A 128 7.22 15.68 5.20
CA GLN A 128 8.37 15.96 6.06
C GLN A 128 9.06 14.66 6.51
N VAL A 129 8.28 13.65 6.91
CA VAL A 129 8.81 12.35 7.33
C VAL A 129 9.51 11.64 6.17
N SER A 130 8.90 11.64 4.97
CA SER A 130 9.49 11.07 3.77
C SER A 130 10.84 11.71 3.43
N ARG A 131 10.91 13.05 3.41
CA ARG A 131 12.14 13.80 3.13
C ARG A 131 13.19 13.62 4.22
N GLY A 132 12.78 13.60 5.49
CA GLY A 132 13.69 13.36 6.61
C GLY A 132 14.38 12.00 6.54
N LEU A 133 13.68 10.96 6.07
CA LEU A 133 14.30 9.67 5.81
C LEU A 133 15.35 9.75 4.68
N ASP A 134 15.03 10.42 3.59
CA ASP A 134 15.98 10.58 2.48
C ASP A 134 17.24 11.35 2.92
N GLU A 135 17.07 12.39 3.76
CA GLU A 135 18.16 13.14 4.37
C GLU A 135 19.05 12.25 5.24
N ILE A 136 18.46 11.47 6.16
CA ILE A 136 19.20 10.52 7.02
C ILE A 136 19.99 9.52 6.17
N LEU A 137 19.44 9.06 5.06
CA LEU A 137 20.07 8.11 4.14
C LEU A 137 21.02 8.79 3.12
N ASN A 138 21.20 10.10 3.19
CA ASN A 138 21.96 10.88 2.21
C ASN A 138 21.54 10.60 0.76
N ARG A 139 20.23 10.60 0.51
CA ARG A 139 19.62 10.38 -0.82
C ARG A 139 18.86 11.60 -1.27
N SER A 140 18.86 11.86 -2.57
CA SER A 140 17.97 12.87 -3.15
C SER A 140 16.52 12.36 -3.10
N PRO A 141 15.55 13.18 -2.61
CA PRO A 141 14.14 12.83 -2.63
C PRO A 141 13.63 12.56 -4.05
N ASN A 142 12.80 11.54 -4.21
CA ASN A 142 12.14 11.27 -5.48
C ASN A 142 11.07 12.34 -5.72
N ARG A 143 11.36 13.30 -6.63
CA ARG A 143 10.43 14.39 -6.94
C ARG A 143 9.10 13.95 -7.54
N HIS A 144 9.03 12.74 -8.10
CA HIS A 144 7.83 12.17 -8.73
C HIS A 144 7.13 11.15 -7.81
N ALA A 145 7.55 11.03 -6.54
CA ALA A 145 6.87 10.14 -5.61
C ALA A 145 5.40 10.56 -5.43
N PRO A 146 4.44 9.64 -5.50
CA PRO A 146 3.05 9.96 -5.23
C PRO A 146 2.87 10.61 -3.85
N TYR A 147 1.98 11.58 -3.75
CA TYR A 147 1.61 12.36 -2.57
C TYR A 147 2.72 13.25 -1.99
N VAL A 148 3.96 12.79 -1.88
CA VAL A 148 5.05 13.47 -1.13
C VAL A 148 6.11 14.13 -2.01
N GLY A 149 6.15 13.79 -3.28
CA GLY A 149 7.14 14.33 -4.22
C GLY A 149 6.87 15.78 -4.60
N ALA A 150 7.93 16.54 -4.88
CA ALA A 150 7.83 17.96 -5.25
C ALA A 150 6.98 18.21 -6.52
N SER A 151 6.79 17.18 -7.35
CA SER A 151 5.97 17.26 -8.57
C SER A 151 4.56 16.66 -8.38
N ALA A 152 4.20 16.15 -7.20
CA ALA A 152 2.94 15.43 -6.99
C ALA A 152 1.70 16.25 -7.36
N PHE A 153 1.75 17.58 -7.13
CA PHE A 153 0.68 18.52 -7.45
C PHE A 153 1.11 19.57 -8.50
N ALA A 154 2.22 19.34 -9.21
CA ALA A 154 2.74 20.29 -10.17
C ALA A 154 2.09 20.10 -11.55
N THR A 155 1.25 21.05 -11.93
CA THR A 155 0.57 21.08 -13.23
C THR A 155 1.26 22.11 -14.14
N LYS A 156 1.75 21.70 -15.32
CA LYS A 156 2.52 22.57 -16.21
C LYS A 156 1.78 22.98 -17.49
N ALA A 157 0.91 22.13 -18.03
CA ALA A 157 0.20 22.43 -19.28
C ALA A 157 -0.86 23.51 -19.06
N GLY A 158 -0.91 24.53 -19.95
CA GLY A 158 -1.83 25.66 -19.82
C GLY A 158 -3.31 25.26 -19.77
N ILE A 159 -3.71 24.23 -20.53
CA ILE A 159 -5.08 23.71 -20.49
C ILE A 159 -5.41 23.07 -19.12
N HIS A 160 -4.47 22.38 -18.51
CA HIS A 160 -4.64 21.80 -17.18
C HIS A 160 -4.72 22.87 -16.10
N ALA A 161 -3.82 23.86 -16.15
CA ALA A 161 -3.86 24.99 -15.22
C ALA A 161 -5.19 25.74 -15.31
N SER A 162 -5.71 26.00 -16.53
CA SER A 162 -7.02 26.63 -16.72
C SER A 162 -8.17 25.79 -16.16
N ALA A 163 -8.09 24.45 -16.25
CA ALA A 163 -9.12 23.57 -15.69
C ALA A 163 -9.08 23.56 -14.15
N VAL A 164 -7.90 23.46 -13.54
CA VAL A 164 -7.71 23.54 -12.08
C VAL A 164 -8.23 24.86 -11.52
N MET A 165 -8.00 25.98 -12.22
CA MET A 165 -8.54 27.29 -11.82
C MET A 165 -10.06 27.37 -11.83
N LYS A 166 -10.73 26.57 -12.66
CA LYS A 166 -12.18 26.52 -12.74
C LYS A 166 -12.77 25.52 -11.74
N ASP A 167 -12.16 24.35 -11.66
CA ASP A 167 -12.52 23.28 -10.73
C ASP A 167 -11.30 22.43 -10.43
N PRO A 168 -10.69 22.55 -9.23
CA PRO A 168 -9.54 21.76 -8.83
C PRO A 168 -9.75 20.25 -8.98
N GLN A 169 -10.95 19.74 -8.73
CA GLN A 169 -11.25 18.29 -8.79
C GLN A 169 -11.06 17.68 -10.18
N THR A 170 -10.93 18.49 -11.23
CA THR A 170 -10.68 18.00 -12.59
C THR A 170 -9.31 17.37 -12.76
N TYR A 171 -8.30 17.80 -11.99
CA TYR A 171 -6.92 17.33 -12.08
C TYR A 171 -6.26 17.00 -10.75
N GLU A 172 -6.84 17.44 -9.64
CA GLU A 172 -6.34 17.13 -8.31
C GLU A 172 -7.14 15.99 -7.71
N HIS A 173 -6.49 14.84 -7.52
CA HIS A 173 -7.15 13.65 -6.99
C HIS A 173 -7.35 13.67 -5.47
N VAL A 174 -6.72 14.62 -4.78
CA VAL A 174 -6.86 14.98 -3.35
C VAL A 174 -6.50 16.46 -3.20
N ALA A 175 -6.98 17.10 -2.14
CA ALA A 175 -6.56 18.46 -1.80
C ALA A 175 -5.06 18.46 -1.40
N PRO A 176 -4.25 19.43 -1.89
CA PRO A 176 -2.82 19.49 -1.62
C PRO A 176 -2.43 19.98 -0.23
N GLU A 177 -3.39 20.27 0.67
CA GLU A 177 -3.21 20.81 2.02
C GLU A 177 -2.81 19.75 3.06
#